data_69d718ef328e5f440e1eeba7a8c3cf39
#
_entry.id   69d718ef328e5f440e1eeba7a8c3cf39
#
_cell.length_a   1.000
_cell.length_b   1.000
_cell.length_c   1.000
_cell.angle_alpha   90.00
_cell.angle_beta   90.00
_cell.angle_gamma   90.00
#
_symmetry.space_group_name_H-M   'P 1'
#
loop_
_entity.id
_entity.type
_entity.pdbx_description
1 polymer ?
#
loop_
_entity_poly.entity_id
_entity_poly.type
_entity_poly.pdbx_seq_one_letter_code
_entity_poly.pdbx_strand_id
1 'polypeptide(L)'
;MNTCITCGMPFTGEHENEIGMETSYGPVCIHDCEDGDIKEPEDIFAGGVAYFVDNVTDGDFDLAERLTRRNMLSLEYWQENPFEELEGPVASESEYAEAMAKL
;
A
#
# COMPACT_ATOMS: atom_id res chain seq x y z
N MET A 1 17.43 4.57 0.65
CA MET A 1 16.25 5.11 0.01
C MET A 1 15.02 4.81 0.84
N ASN A 2 14.22 5.81 1.11
CA ASN A 2 13.10 5.66 2.02
C ASN A 2 11.78 5.51 1.31
N THR A 3 11.10 4.39 1.59
CA THR A 3 9.73 4.18 1.16
C THR A 3 8.90 3.81 2.37
N CYS A 4 7.61 4.08 2.31
CA CYS A 4 6.69 3.68 3.38
C CYS A 4 6.62 2.15 3.43
N ILE A 5 6.86 1.57 4.59
CA ILE A 5 6.88 0.11 4.75
C ILE A 5 5.50 -0.53 4.65
N THR A 6 4.44 0.26 4.77
CA THR A 6 3.07 -0.26 4.78
C THR A 6 2.33 -0.04 3.46
N CYS A 7 2.77 0.91 2.63
CA CYS A 7 2.12 1.16 1.33
C CYS A 7 3.07 1.26 0.15
N GLY A 8 4.38 1.35 0.42
CA GLY A 8 5.39 1.41 -0.64
C GLY A 8 5.59 2.79 -1.27
N MET A 9 4.94 3.82 -0.75
CA MET A 9 5.09 5.17 -1.29
C MET A 9 6.51 5.70 -1.06
N PRO A 10 7.22 6.16 -2.10
CA PRO A 10 8.54 6.74 -1.89
C PRO A 10 8.44 8.13 -1.27
N PHE A 11 9.34 8.43 -0.34
CA PHE A 11 9.39 9.74 0.32
C PHE A 11 10.28 10.71 -0.47
N THR A 12 9.88 10.99 -1.70
CA THR A 12 10.61 11.89 -2.60
C THR A 12 9.63 12.89 -3.20
N GLY A 13 10.14 13.99 -3.72
CA GLY A 13 9.31 15.01 -4.34
C GLY A 13 8.29 15.57 -3.37
N GLU A 14 7.03 15.58 -3.76
CA GLU A 14 5.95 16.12 -2.93
C GLU A 14 5.65 15.29 -1.68
N HIS A 15 6.19 14.06 -1.61
CA HIS A 15 5.98 13.16 -0.46
C HIS A 15 7.13 13.19 0.54
N GLU A 16 8.14 14.01 0.31
CA GLU A 16 9.37 14.00 1.13
C GLU A 16 9.12 14.31 2.61
N ASN A 17 8.07 15.07 2.92
CA ASN A 17 7.73 15.43 4.30
C ASN A 17 6.57 14.64 4.88
N GLU A 18 6.21 13.51 4.26
CA GLU A 18 5.04 12.73 4.68
C GLU A 18 5.36 11.53 5.56
N ILE A 19 6.54 11.53 6.17
CA ILE A 19 6.89 10.49 7.16
C ILE A 19 6.15 10.82 8.46
N GLY A 20 5.28 9.89 8.90
CA GLY A 20 4.49 10.07 10.10
C GLY A 20 5.11 9.43 11.34
N MET A 21 5.83 8.34 11.16
CA MET A 21 6.52 7.67 12.26
C MET A 21 7.62 6.76 11.70
N GLU A 22 8.50 6.31 12.60
CA GLU A 22 9.56 5.39 12.23
C GLU A 22 9.42 4.10 13.04
N THR A 23 9.75 2.97 12.43
CA THR A 23 9.72 1.66 13.09
C THR A 23 11.04 0.94 12.83
N SER A 24 11.20 -0.24 13.44
CA SER A 24 12.36 -1.08 13.18
C SER A 24 12.43 -1.55 11.73
N TYR A 25 11.31 -1.58 11.02
CA TYR A 25 11.26 -1.93 9.60
C TYR A 25 11.55 -0.73 8.70
N GLY A 26 11.37 0.49 9.20
CA GLY A 26 11.55 1.71 8.46
C GLY A 26 10.41 2.71 8.68
N PRO A 27 10.32 3.74 7.84
CA PRO A 27 9.33 4.80 8.03
C PRO A 27 7.93 4.39 7.56
N VAL A 28 6.91 5.00 8.19
CA VAL A 28 5.51 4.84 7.84
C VAL A 28 4.96 6.21 7.48
N CYS A 29 4.20 6.30 6.40
CA CYS A 29 3.65 7.57 5.94
C CYS A 29 2.53 8.08 6.87
N ILE A 30 2.23 9.37 6.76
CA ILE A 30 1.20 10.01 7.59
C ILE A 30 -0.19 9.43 7.37
N HIS A 31 -0.43 8.80 6.23
CA HIS A 31 -1.73 8.21 5.89
C HIS A 31 -1.96 6.84 6.54
N ASP A 32 -0.88 6.17 6.94
CA ASP A 32 -0.94 4.81 7.46
C ASP A 32 -0.66 4.72 8.96
N CYS A 33 -0.53 5.86 9.62
CA CYS A 33 -0.34 5.88 11.07
C CYS A 33 -1.27 6.91 11.71
N GLU A 34 -1.53 6.71 13.00
CA GLU A 34 -2.42 7.57 13.78
C GLU A 34 -2.01 7.48 15.24
N ASP A 35 -1.86 8.64 15.90
CA ASP A 35 -1.51 8.71 17.32
C ASP A 35 -0.24 7.94 17.70
N GLY A 36 0.74 7.91 16.79
CA GLY A 36 2.02 7.25 17.04
C GLY A 36 2.02 5.75 16.78
N ASP A 37 0.93 5.20 16.28
CA ASP A 37 0.81 3.77 15.95
C ASP A 37 0.45 3.57 14.50
N ILE A 38 0.81 2.40 13.96
CA ILE A 38 0.38 2.01 12.61
C ILE A 38 -1.12 1.73 12.68
N LYS A 39 -1.86 2.21 11.69
CA LYS A 39 -3.31 1.94 11.59
C LYS A 39 -3.57 0.44 11.47
N GLU A 40 -4.81 0.03 11.72
CA GLU A 40 -5.18 -1.36 11.57
C GLU A 40 -4.92 -1.84 10.14
N PRO A 41 -4.44 -3.08 9.95
CA PRO A 41 -4.13 -3.58 8.61
C PRO A 41 -5.30 -3.48 7.63
N GLU A 42 -6.52 -3.73 8.11
CA GLU A 42 -7.74 -3.66 7.30
C GLU A 42 -7.98 -2.25 6.78
N ASP A 43 -7.69 -1.23 7.59
CA ASP A 43 -7.86 0.17 7.20
C ASP A 43 -6.83 0.57 6.16
N ILE A 44 -5.60 0.08 6.29
CA ILE A 44 -4.54 0.33 5.32
C ILE A 44 -4.89 -0.34 3.99
N PHE A 45 -5.39 -1.57 4.04
CA PHE A 45 -5.82 -2.29 2.85
C PHE A 45 -6.96 -1.53 2.15
N ALA A 46 -7.97 -1.12 2.90
CA ALA A 46 -9.11 -0.36 2.35
C ALA A 46 -8.64 0.95 1.71
N GLY A 47 -7.68 1.63 2.32
CA GLY A 47 -7.11 2.85 1.77
C GLY A 47 -6.39 2.62 0.44
N GLY A 48 -5.65 1.51 0.34
CA GLY A 48 -4.98 1.12 -0.90
C GLY A 48 -5.97 0.80 -2.00
N VAL A 49 -7.03 0.06 -1.67
CA VAL A 49 -8.09 -0.26 -2.63
C VAL A 49 -8.75 1.03 -3.14
N ALA A 50 -9.10 1.94 -2.24
CA ALA A 50 -9.72 3.21 -2.63
C ALA A 50 -8.80 4.03 -3.55
N TYR A 51 -7.52 4.05 -3.26
CA TYR A 51 -6.54 4.75 -4.08
C TYR A 51 -6.51 4.18 -5.51
N PHE A 52 -6.46 2.86 -5.65
CA PHE A 52 -6.45 2.23 -6.97
C PHE A 52 -7.77 2.43 -7.71
N VAL A 53 -8.90 2.35 -7.01
CA VAL A 53 -10.21 2.59 -7.61
C VAL A 53 -10.28 3.98 -8.21
N ASP A 54 -9.81 4.98 -7.47
CA ASP A 54 -9.91 6.38 -7.91
C ASP A 54 -8.88 6.76 -8.97
N ASN A 55 -7.71 6.14 -8.97
CA ASN A 55 -6.60 6.59 -9.80
C ASN A 55 -6.20 5.63 -10.92
N VAL A 56 -6.65 4.39 -10.87
CA VAL A 56 -6.16 3.35 -11.80
C VAL A 56 -7.30 2.55 -12.44
N THR A 57 -8.19 1.99 -11.63
CA THR A 57 -9.16 1.01 -12.14
C THR A 57 -10.50 1.60 -12.52
N ASP A 58 -10.71 2.88 -12.28
CA ASP A 58 -11.92 3.59 -12.65
C ASP A 58 -13.20 2.86 -12.18
N GLY A 59 -13.20 2.48 -10.90
CA GLY A 59 -14.38 1.86 -10.28
C GLY A 59 -14.35 0.34 -10.19
N ASP A 60 -13.31 -0.32 -10.73
CA ASP A 60 -13.20 -1.77 -10.65
C ASP A 60 -12.59 -2.17 -9.30
N PHE A 61 -13.43 -2.48 -8.32
CA PHE A 61 -12.99 -2.86 -6.98
C PHE A 61 -12.27 -4.21 -6.95
N ASP A 62 -12.69 -5.18 -7.77
CA ASP A 62 -12.05 -6.48 -7.79
C ASP A 62 -10.58 -6.36 -8.21
N LEU A 63 -10.33 -5.65 -9.30
CA LEU A 63 -8.95 -5.43 -9.75
C LEU A 63 -8.17 -4.60 -8.73
N ALA A 64 -8.80 -3.58 -8.14
CA ALA A 64 -8.15 -2.74 -7.13
C ALA A 64 -7.72 -3.57 -5.91
N GLU A 65 -8.55 -4.49 -5.46
CA GLU A 65 -8.19 -5.39 -4.35
C GLU A 65 -7.02 -6.28 -4.71
N ARG A 66 -7.03 -6.85 -5.90
CA ARG A 66 -5.93 -7.72 -6.36
C ARG A 66 -4.62 -6.95 -6.52
N LEU A 67 -4.68 -5.71 -6.99
CA LEU A 67 -3.51 -4.84 -7.10
C LEU A 67 -2.97 -4.48 -5.71
N THR A 68 -3.86 -4.17 -4.78
CA THR A 68 -3.46 -3.83 -3.41
C THR A 68 -2.76 -5.01 -2.73
N ARG A 69 -3.29 -6.23 -2.90
CA ARG A 69 -2.65 -7.43 -2.36
C ARG A 69 -1.26 -7.62 -2.93
N ARG A 70 -1.11 -7.47 -4.23
CA ARG A 70 0.21 -7.61 -4.87
C ARG A 70 1.21 -6.59 -4.33
N ASN A 71 0.78 -5.34 -4.20
CA ASN A 71 1.64 -4.29 -3.67
C ASN A 71 2.07 -4.59 -2.22
N MET A 72 1.11 -4.92 -1.35
CA MET A 72 1.40 -5.17 0.06
C MET A 72 2.27 -6.41 0.25
N LEU A 73 2.01 -7.47 -0.53
CA LEU A 73 2.80 -8.70 -0.43
C LEU A 73 4.25 -8.52 -0.90
N SER A 74 4.55 -7.46 -1.62
CA SER A 74 5.93 -7.15 -2.01
C SER A 74 6.70 -6.46 -0.88
N LEU A 75 6.03 -6.05 0.19
CA LEU A 75 6.64 -5.31 1.29
C LEU A 75 6.98 -6.26 2.43
N GLU A 76 8.21 -6.17 2.93
CA GLU A 76 8.71 -7.05 4.00
C GLU A 76 7.82 -7.02 5.23
N TYR A 77 7.35 -5.84 5.62
CA TYR A 77 6.49 -5.69 6.79
C TYR A 77 5.27 -6.61 6.74
N TRP A 78 4.60 -6.67 5.59
CA TRP A 78 3.40 -7.51 5.44
C TRP A 78 3.72 -8.98 5.23
N GLN A 79 4.91 -9.29 4.73
CA GLN A 79 5.37 -10.67 4.63
C GLN A 79 5.57 -11.27 6.02
N GLU A 80 6.01 -10.45 6.97
CA GLU A 80 6.23 -10.89 8.36
C GLU A 80 5.04 -10.65 9.27
N ASN A 81 4.07 -9.83 8.83
CA ASN A 81 2.86 -9.51 9.62
C ASN A 81 1.60 -9.65 8.76
N PRO A 82 1.35 -10.85 8.21
CA PRO A 82 0.21 -11.06 7.32
C PRO A 82 -1.12 -10.93 8.05
N PHE A 83 -2.16 -10.59 7.28
CA PHE A 83 -3.51 -10.49 7.82
C PHE A 83 -4.49 -11.07 6.80
N GLU A 84 -5.74 -11.27 7.24
CA GLU A 84 -6.73 -12.04 6.47
C GLU A 84 -6.96 -11.52 5.05
N GLU A 85 -7.07 -10.22 4.87
CA GLU A 85 -7.36 -9.63 3.56
C GLU A 85 -6.27 -9.88 2.52
N LEU A 86 -5.06 -10.25 2.95
CA LEU A 86 -4.00 -10.60 2.00
C LEU A 86 -4.16 -12.00 1.42
N GLU A 87 -5.08 -12.80 1.94
CA GLU A 87 -5.31 -14.19 1.51
C GLU A 87 -6.33 -14.28 0.39
N GLY A 88 -6.25 -13.46 -0.60
CA GLY A 88 -7.16 -13.49 -1.73
C GLY A 88 -6.41 -13.51 -3.03
N PRO A 89 -7.13 -13.47 -4.16
CA PRO A 89 -6.49 -13.40 -5.46
C PRO A 89 -5.58 -12.18 -5.57
N VAL A 90 -4.48 -12.34 -6.28
CA VAL A 90 -3.46 -11.31 -6.48
C VAL A 90 -3.42 -10.94 -7.95
N ALA A 91 -3.23 -9.67 -8.28
CA ALA A 91 -3.10 -9.22 -9.66
C ALA A 91 -1.90 -9.89 -10.31
N SER A 92 -1.99 -10.15 -11.61
CA SER A 92 -0.87 -10.68 -12.37
C SER A 92 0.21 -9.62 -12.53
N GLU A 93 1.40 -10.07 -12.91
CA GLU A 93 2.52 -9.16 -13.15
C GLU A 93 2.17 -8.12 -14.22
N SER A 94 1.50 -8.54 -15.30
CA SER A 94 1.12 -7.60 -16.37
C SER A 94 0.02 -6.64 -15.94
N GLU A 95 -0.95 -7.10 -15.14
CA GLU A 95 -1.98 -6.21 -14.59
C GLU A 95 -1.34 -5.13 -13.71
N TYR A 96 -0.39 -5.54 -12.88
CA TYR A 96 0.30 -4.62 -11.99
C TYR A 96 1.14 -3.61 -12.76
N ALA A 97 1.87 -4.08 -13.78
CA ALA A 97 2.69 -3.21 -14.62
C ALA A 97 1.84 -2.16 -15.35
N GLU A 98 0.69 -2.59 -15.90
CA GLU A 98 -0.24 -1.66 -16.54
C GLU A 98 -0.79 -0.63 -15.56
N ALA A 99 -1.11 -1.07 -14.35
CA ALA A 99 -1.61 -0.18 -13.31
C ALA A 99 -0.58 0.88 -12.92
N MET A 100 0.67 0.47 -12.73
CA MET A 100 1.74 1.40 -12.37
C MET A 100 2.00 2.41 -13.48
N ALA A 101 1.80 2.04 -14.73
CA ALA A 101 1.97 2.95 -15.86
C ALA A 101 0.93 4.07 -15.88
N LYS A 102 -0.18 3.91 -15.15
CA LYS A 102 -1.24 4.94 -15.07
C LYS A 102 -1.01 5.96 -13.96
N LEU A 103 -0.03 5.72 -13.10
CA LEU A 103 0.25 6.60 -11.96
C LEU A 103 1.32 7.71 -12.25
#